data_076521f308fd14ff8f9f52207a2d3fc6
#
_entry.id   076521f308fd14ff8f9f52207a2d3fc6
#
_cell.length_a   1.000
_cell.length_b   1.000
_cell.length_c   1.000
_cell.angle_alpha   90.00
_cell.angle_beta   90.00
_cell.angle_gamma   90.00
#
_symmetry.space_group_name_H-M   'P 1'
#
loop_
_entity.id
_entity.type
_entity.pdbx_description
1 polymer ?
#
loop_
_entity_poly.entity_id
_entity_poly.type
_entity_poly.pdbx_seq_one_letter_code
_entity_poly.pdbx_strand_id
1 'polypeptide(L)'
;MEEKTREEKNKKKVNQFEELSKINVNDYTEDKNGLTYLSWTYAWSQIKKIYPEAQYEIKKFENNLPYVYDENTGYMVFTEMTINDLTYEMWLPVMDGNNKAMLNHEYTYKVKEYVDGQFTGQYKDKMVEKATMFDINKTIMRCLVKNIAMFGLGIYIYAGEDYPEGYEMSEDEAKKKIVTFGKYKGKTLKEIKEENENYLYWLIDSEIASEGLKMACSKLVKPINQKDLDEEVNRNTVLMEFQDLIDKSNTDIQKMLDYYKVDEESELTIEQLLDACKIMEAKLNDKR
;
A
#
# COMPACT_ATOMS: atom_id res chain seq x y z
N MET A 1 45.97 6.05 -30.95
CA MET A 1 44.88 5.03 -30.99
C MET A 1 44.63 4.36 -29.64
N GLU A 2 45.49 4.51 -28.64
CA GLU A 2 45.34 3.92 -27.30
C GLU A 2 44.52 4.77 -26.29
N GLU A 3 44.37 6.09 -26.51
CA GLU A 3 43.59 6.93 -25.60
C GLU A 3 42.07 6.82 -25.77
N LYS A 4 41.57 6.52 -26.98
CA LYS A 4 40.14 6.28 -27.21
C LYS A 4 39.61 5.00 -26.56
N THR A 5 40.49 4.02 -26.33
CA THR A 5 40.12 2.74 -25.70
C THR A 5 40.01 2.83 -24.17
N ARG A 6 40.54 3.89 -23.54
CA ARG A 6 40.46 4.10 -22.08
C ARG A 6 39.21 4.86 -21.66
N GLU A 7 38.71 5.77 -22.48
CA GLU A 7 37.46 6.52 -22.21
C GLU A 7 36.18 5.65 -22.38
N GLU A 8 36.21 4.67 -23.30
CA GLU A 8 35.10 3.72 -23.44
C GLU A 8 35.01 2.71 -22.29
N LYS A 9 36.11 2.43 -21.57
CA LYS A 9 36.12 1.51 -20.41
C LYS A 9 35.64 2.13 -19.11
N ASN A 10 35.42 3.43 -19.04
CA ASN A 10 34.99 4.15 -17.84
C ASN A 10 33.52 4.62 -17.88
N LYS A 11 32.68 4.13 -18.80
CA LYS A 11 31.25 4.18 -18.62
C LYS A 11 30.93 3.34 -17.38
N LYS A 12 30.60 3.97 -16.26
CA LYS A 12 30.05 3.32 -15.05
C LYS A 12 29.05 2.28 -15.53
N LYS A 13 29.36 0.99 -15.31
CA LYS A 13 28.44 -0.11 -15.62
C LYS A 13 27.20 0.20 -14.78
N VAL A 14 26.14 0.73 -15.40
CA VAL A 14 24.89 1.06 -14.70
C VAL A 14 24.45 -0.21 -14.00
N ASN A 15 24.20 -0.12 -12.70
CA ASN A 15 23.72 -1.26 -11.95
C ASN A 15 22.28 -1.55 -12.45
N GLN A 16 22.12 -2.64 -13.18
CA GLN A 16 20.87 -3.08 -13.78
C GLN A 16 19.72 -3.14 -12.77
N PHE A 17 20.00 -3.63 -11.56
CA PHE A 17 19.02 -3.67 -10.51
C PHE A 17 18.61 -2.25 -10.07
N GLU A 18 19.57 -1.37 -9.88
CA GLU A 18 19.32 0.02 -9.48
C GLU A 18 18.53 0.80 -10.55
N GLU A 19 18.78 0.55 -11.84
CA GLU A 19 18.01 1.15 -12.94
C GLU A 19 16.56 0.69 -12.94
N LEU A 20 16.33 -0.62 -12.86
CA LEU A 20 14.99 -1.21 -12.92
C LEU A 20 14.18 -0.96 -11.64
N SER A 21 14.82 -0.91 -10.46
CA SER A 21 14.14 -0.70 -9.19
C SER A 21 13.54 0.70 -9.03
N LYS A 22 14.01 1.68 -9.80
CA LYS A 22 13.48 3.07 -9.78
C LYS A 22 12.21 3.26 -10.63
N ILE A 23 11.83 2.26 -11.43
CA ILE A 23 10.67 2.37 -12.32
C ILE A 23 9.38 2.20 -11.51
N ASN A 24 8.54 3.24 -11.51
CA ASN A 24 7.20 3.15 -10.96
C ASN A 24 6.29 2.32 -11.86
N VAL A 25 5.72 1.24 -11.31
CA VAL A 25 4.84 0.31 -12.03
C VAL A 25 3.38 0.37 -11.57
N ASN A 26 3.03 1.28 -10.65
CA ASN A 26 1.74 1.31 -9.96
C ASN A 26 0.53 1.37 -10.89
N ASP A 27 0.61 2.12 -11.98
CA ASP A 27 -0.50 2.24 -12.96
C ASP A 27 -0.82 0.93 -13.69
N TYR A 28 0.03 -0.10 -13.52
CA TYR A 28 -0.07 -1.40 -14.21
C TYR A 28 -0.20 -2.56 -13.23
N THR A 29 -0.62 -2.26 -12.00
CA THR A 29 -0.88 -3.25 -10.95
C THR A 29 -2.37 -3.45 -10.73
N GLU A 30 -2.74 -4.65 -10.26
CA GLU A 30 -4.08 -5.00 -9.83
C GLU A 30 -4.03 -5.60 -8.42
N ASP A 31 -4.94 -5.20 -7.55
CA ASP A 31 -5.07 -5.79 -6.22
C ASP A 31 -6.10 -6.90 -6.23
N LYS A 32 -5.71 -8.07 -5.73
CA LYS A 32 -6.59 -9.23 -5.54
C LYS A 32 -6.31 -9.88 -4.19
N ASN A 33 -7.33 -9.97 -3.35
CA ASN A 33 -7.24 -10.59 -2.02
C ASN A 33 -6.13 -9.99 -1.14
N GLY A 34 -5.92 -8.66 -1.21
CA GLY A 34 -4.87 -7.96 -0.45
C GLY A 34 -3.45 -8.20 -0.96
N LEU A 35 -3.30 -8.71 -2.16
CA LEU A 35 -2.00 -8.88 -2.83
C LEU A 35 -1.97 -8.07 -4.13
N THR A 36 -0.90 -7.32 -4.32
CA THR A 36 -0.66 -6.53 -5.53
C THR A 36 0.01 -7.39 -6.60
N TYR A 37 -0.52 -7.34 -7.81
CA TYR A 37 -0.03 -8.08 -8.97
C TYR A 37 0.34 -7.12 -10.10
N LEU A 38 1.58 -7.17 -10.54
CA LEU A 38 2.05 -6.45 -11.73
C LEU A 38 1.64 -7.22 -13.00
N SER A 39 1.13 -6.49 -14.01
CA SER A 39 0.83 -7.05 -15.31
C SER A 39 2.09 -7.63 -15.98
N TRP A 40 2.03 -8.93 -16.37
CA TRP A 40 3.18 -9.58 -17.01
C TRP A 40 3.53 -8.97 -18.37
N THR A 41 2.53 -8.52 -19.12
CA THR A 41 2.73 -7.88 -20.43
C THR A 41 3.45 -6.55 -20.28
N TYR A 42 3.07 -5.75 -19.27
CA TYR A 42 3.76 -4.51 -18.96
C TYR A 42 5.19 -4.78 -18.50
N ALA A 43 5.37 -5.66 -17.51
CA ALA A 43 6.68 -5.98 -16.98
C ALA A 43 7.65 -6.44 -18.08
N TRP A 44 7.23 -7.40 -18.93
CA TRP A 44 8.01 -7.88 -20.04
C TRP A 44 8.31 -6.80 -21.07
N SER A 45 7.32 -5.94 -21.39
CA SER A 45 7.51 -4.85 -22.35
C SER A 45 8.54 -3.82 -21.85
N GLN A 46 8.56 -3.50 -20.56
CA GLN A 46 9.57 -2.61 -19.97
C GLN A 46 10.98 -3.22 -20.06
N ILE A 47 11.12 -4.48 -19.70
CA ILE A 47 12.38 -5.19 -19.84
C ILE A 47 12.87 -5.14 -21.29
N LYS A 48 12.02 -5.45 -22.26
CA LYS A 48 12.42 -5.46 -23.69
C LYS A 48 12.75 -4.08 -24.26
N LYS A 49 12.17 -3.00 -23.68
CA LYS A 49 12.53 -1.63 -24.06
C LYS A 49 13.93 -1.23 -23.59
N ILE A 50 14.32 -1.66 -22.39
CA ILE A 50 15.60 -1.30 -21.78
C ILE A 50 16.69 -2.30 -22.15
N TYR A 51 16.34 -3.59 -22.17
CA TYR A 51 17.23 -4.72 -22.49
C TYR A 51 16.65 -5.55 -23.65
N PRO A 52 16.82 -5.13 -24.92
CA PRO A 52 16.23 -5.80 -26.07
C PRO A 52 16.62 -7.27 -26.21
N GLU A 53 17.83 -7.64 -25.75
CA GLU A 53 18.36 -9.02 -25.81
C GLU A 53 17.91 -9.91 -24.64
N ALA A 54 17.15 -9.35 -23.67
CA ALA A 54 16.63 -10.13 -22.55
C ALA A 54 15.77 -11.29 -23.04
N GLN A 55 15.92 -12.45 -22.40
CA GLN A 55 15.20 -13.68 -22.73
C GLN A 55 14.63 -14.30 -21.46
N TYR A 56 13.57 -15.07 -21.62
CA TYR A 56 13.09 -15.95 -20.56
C TYR A 56 12.79 -17.34 -21.12
N GLU A 57 12.84 -18.32 -20.24
CA GLU A 57 12.46 -19.70 -20.52
C GLU A 57 11.44 -20.20 -19.51
N ILE A 58 10.43 -20.93 -19.97
CA ILE A 58 9.53 -21.73 -19.14
C ILE A 58 10.13 -23.13 -19.07
N LYS A 59 10.59 -23.54 -17.88
CA LYS A 59 11.19 -24.85 -17.70
C LYS A 59 10.18 -25.94 -18.00
N LYS A 60 10.60 -26.92 -18.75
CA LYS A 60 9.82 -28.10 -19.12
C LYS A 60 10.45 -29.35 -18.55
N PHE A 61 9.58 -30.26 -18.14
CA PHE A 61 9.95 -31.48 -17.44
C PHE A 61 9.51 -32.72 -18.24
N GLU A 62 9.25 -33.80 -17.56
CA GLU A 62 8.80 -35.04 -18.17
C GLU A 62 7.58 -34.80 -19.09
N ASN A 63 7.53 -35.48 -20.22
CA ASN A 63 6.51 -35.30 -21.24
C ASN A 63 6.38 -33.89 -21.83
N ASN A 64 7.44 -33.06 -21.71
CA ASN A 64 7.45 -31.66 -22.16
C ASN A 64 6.41 -30.76 -21.43
N LEU A 65 6.00 -31.13 -20.20
CA LEU A 65 5.06 -30.38 -19.40
C LEU A 65 5.74 -29.21 -18.67
N PRO A 66 5.10 -28.02 -18.54
CA PRO A 66 5.70 -26.84 -17.94
C PRO A 66 5.57 -26.82 -16.42
N TYR A 67 5.51 -27.97 -15.77
CA TYR A 67 5.37 -28.12 -14.33
C TYR A 67 5.95 -29.44 -13.83
N VAL A 68 6.23 -29.52 -12.54
CA VAL A 68 6.37 -30.76 -11.79
C VAL A 68 5.17 -30.94 -10.87
N TYR A 69 4.84 -32.19 -10.53
CA TYR A 69 3.74 -32.55 -9.66
C TYR A 69 4.18 -33.52 -8.57
N ASP A 70 3.78 -33.25 -7.36
CA ASP A 70 3.92 -34.14 -6.20
C ASP A 70 2.56 -34.32 -5.52
N GLU A 71 2.23 -35.54 -5.13
CA GLU A 71 0.90 -35.88 -4.59
C GLU A 71 0.56 -35.15 -3.28
N ASN A 72 1.57 -34.77 -2.49
CA ASN A 72 1.39 -34.14 -1.18
C ASN A 72 1.44 -32.61 -1.26
N THR A 73 2.22 -32.06 -2.19
CA THR A 73 2.51 -30.62 -2.27
C THR A 73 1.91 -29.91 -3.50
N GLY A 74 1.39 -30.70 -4.47
CA GLY A 74 0.74 -30.17 -5.66
C GLY A 74 1.70 -29.84 -6.79
N TYR A 75 1.32 -28.85 -7.61
CA TYR A 75 2.06 -28.44 -8.80
C TYR A 75 3.03 -27.30 -8.49
N MET A 76 4.20 -27.33 -9.14
CA MET A 76 5.17 -26.25 -9.17
C MET A 76 5.55 -25.92 -10.60
N VAL A 77 5.71 -24.62 -10.88
CA VAL A 77 6.18 -24.08 -12.15
C VAL A 77 7.50 -23.34 -11.97
N PHE A 78 8.31 -23.29 -13.02
CA PHE A 78 9.64 -22.68 -12.98
C PHE A 78 9.84 -21.80 -14.20
N THR A 79 10.44 -20.62 -14.00
CA THR A 79 10.88 -19.73 -15.06
C THR A 79 12.34 -19.40 -14.86
N GLU A 80 13.06 -19.27 -15.95
CA GLU A 80 14.42 -18.73 -15.96
C GLU A 80 14.41 -17.45 -16.78
N MET A 81 15.13 -16.44 -16.33
CA MET A 81 15.25 -15.18 -17.04
C MET A 81 16.69 -14.74 -17.09
N THR A 82 17.13 -14.28 -18.27
CA THR A 82 18.46 -13.80 -18.53
C THR A 82 18.40 -12.35 -19.03
N ILE A 83 19.15 -11.49 -18.37
CA ILE A 83 19.42 -10.13 -18.82
C ILE A 83 20.94 -9.94 -18.83
N ASN A 84 21.50 -9.59 -19.99
CA ASN A 84 22.94 -9.59 -20.22
C ASN A 84 23.56 -10.97 -19.87
N ASP A 85 24.54 -10.98 -18.96
CA ASP A 85 25.23 -12.19 -18.51
C ASP A 85 24.69 -12.77 -17.21
N LEU A 86 23.57 -12.21 -16.69
CA LEU A 86 22.98 -12.61 -15.41
C LEU A 86 21.70 -13.41 -15.66
N THR A 87 21.61 -14.59 -15.05
CA THR A 87 20.46 -15.48 -15.13
C THR A 87 19.94 -15.80 -13.74
N TYR A 88 18.62 -15.66 -13.56
CA TYR A 88 17.92 -16.06 -12.35
C TYR A 88 16.83 -17.08 -12.67
N GLU A 89 16.71 -18.08 -11.81
CA GLU A 89 15.59 -19.01 -11.80
C GLU A 89 14.60 -18.63 -10.67
N MET A 90 13.31 -18.76 -10.94
CA MET A 90 12.24 -18.57 -9.99
C MET A 90 11.26 -19.73 -10.11
N TRP A 91 10.66 -20.11 -8.99
CA TRP A 91 9.60 -21.10 -8.95
C TRP A 91 8.40 -20.63 -8.14
N LEU A 92 7.21 -21.12 -8.46
CA LEU A 92 5.99 -20.87 -7.69
C LEU A 92 5.13 -22.13 -7.60
N PRO A 93 4.49 -22.37 -6.44
CA PRO A 93 3.44 -23.38 -6.32
C PRO A 93 2.14 -22.90 -6.99
N VAL A 94 1.39 -23.83 -7.55
CA VAL A 94 0.04 -23.58 -8.06
C VAL A 94 -0.93 -23.64 -6.89
N MET A 95 -1.56 -22.51 -6.57
CA MET A 95 -2.45 -22.36 -5.43
C MET A 95 -3.77 -21.72 -5.84
N ASP A 96 -4.82 -22.03 -5.05
CA ASP A 96 -6.12 -21.34 -5.11
C ASP A 96 -6.05 -19.92 -4.53
N GLY A 97 -7.16 -19.19 -4.54
CA GLY A 97 -7.27 -17.83 -3.98
C GLY A 97 -7.13 -17.77 -2.46
N ASN A 98 -7.08 -18.89 -1.74
CA ASN A 98 -6.90 -18.98 -0.30
C ASN A 98 -5.52 -19.53 0.09
N ASN A 99 -4.57 -19.50 -0.84
CA ASN A 99 -3.20 -20.01 -0.67
C ASN A 99 -3.14 -21.51 -0.33
N LYS A 100 -4.09 -22.30 -0.85
CA LYS A 100 -4.08 -23.76 -0.73
C LYS A 100 -3.51 -24.36 -2.00
N ALA A 101 -2.61 -25.34 -1.86
CA ALA A 101 -2.03 -26.06 -3.00
C ALA A 101 -3.15 -26.74 -3.79
N MET A 102 -3.15 -26.54 -5.12
CA MET A 102 -4.08 -27.25 -6.00
C MET A 102 -3.46 -28.59 -6.39
N LEU A 103 -4.24 -29.65 -6.23
CA LEU A 103 -3.82 -31.04 -6.56
C LEU A 103 -4.41 -31.47 -7.90
N ASN A 104 -4.14 -32.71 -8.31
CA ASN A 104 -4.76 -33.33 -9.49
C ASN A 104 -6.21 -33.79 -9.25
N HIS A 105 -6.70 -33.67 -8.02
CA HIS A 105 -8.06 -33.96 -7.56
C HIS A 105 -8.55 -32.84 -6.64
N GLU A 106 -9.83 -32.73 -6.44
CA GLU A 106 -10.46 -31.84 -5.47
C GLU A 106 -10.31 -32.38 -4.04
N TYR A 107 -10.21 -31.51 -3.05
CA TYR A 107 -10.21 -31.87 -1.65
C TYR A 107 -10.82 -30.77 -0.78
N THR A 108 -11.19 -31.11 0.47
CA THR A 108 -11.76 -30.15 1.42
C THR A 108 -10.83 -29.96 2.62
N TYR A 109 -10.91 -28.76 3.21
CA TYR A 109 -10.26 -28.43 4.48
C TYR A 109 -11.21 -27.65 5.39
N LYS A 110 -10.97 -27.73 6.70
CA LYS A 110 -11.83 -27.07 7.68
C LYS A 110 -11.42 -25.62 7.91
N VAL A 111 -12.41 -24.70 7.85
CA VAL A 111 -12.24 -23.29 8.21
C VAL A 111 -13.19 -22.94 9.35
N LYS A 112 -12.78 -22.01 10.20
CA LYS A 112 -13.64 -21.48 11.27
C LYS A 112 -14.86 -20.77 10.65
N GLU A 113 -16.05 -21.02 11.21
CA GLU A 113 -17.25 -20.34 10.81
C GLU A 113 -17.47 -19.08 11.65
N TYR A 114 -17.73 -17.96 10.97
CA TYR A 114 -18.01 -16.68 11.60
C TYR A 114 -19.39 -16.18 11.18
N VAL A 115 -20.17 -15.66 12.14
CA VAL A 115 -21.42 -14.95 11.91
C VAL A 115 -21.28 -13.59 12.60
N ASP A 116 -21.54 -12.50 11.88
CA ASP A 116 -21.40 -11.11 12.34
C ASP A 116 -20.02 -10.81 12.97
N GLY A 117 -18.96 -11.40 12.42
CA GLY A 117 -17.57 -11.23 12.87
C GLY A 117 -17.20 -12.06 14.11
N GLN A 118 -18.13 -12.84 14.68
CA GLN A 118 -17.87 -13.69 15.84
C GLN A 118 -17.74 -15.17 15.42
N PHE A 119 -16.77 -15.86 16.03
CA PHE A 119 -16.59 -17.30 15.83
C PHE A 119 -17.75 -18.08 16.45
N THR A 120 -18.44 -18.89 15.67
CA THR A 120 -19.61 -19.67 16.10
C THR A 120 -19.26 -20.88 16.98
N GLY A 121 -17.97 -21.22 17.11
CA GLY A 121 -17.51 -22.48 17.71
C GLY A 121 -17.52 -23.64 16.73
N GLN A 122 -18.00 -23.44 15.50
CA GLN A 122 -18.12 -24.47 14.48
C GLN A 122 -17.09 -24.29 13.36
N TYR A 123 -16.86 -25.38 12.62
CA TYR A 123 -16.01 -25.40 11.43
C TYR A 123 -16.85 -25.85 10.24
N LYS A 124 -16.65 -25.20 9.10
CA LYS A 124 -17.23 -25.61 7.83
C LYS A 124 -16.16 -26.12 6.86
N ASP A 125 -16.56 -27.03 6.00
CA ASP A 125 -15.68 -27.51 4.94
C ASP A 125 -15.61 -26.48 3.81
N LYS A 126 -14.39 -26.23 3.33
CA LYS A 126 -14.10 -25.41 2.16
C LYS A 126 -13.38 -26.28 1.14
N MET A 127 -13.88 -26.26 -0.09
CA MET A 127 -13.33 -27.06 -1.18
C MET A 127 -12.19 -26.33 -1.88
N VAL A 128 -11.17 -27.08 -2.27
CA VAL A 128 -10.14 -26.69 -3.22
C VAL A 128 -10.36 -27.52 -4.48
N GLU A 129 -10.57 -26.85 -5.61
CA GLU A 129 -10.75 -27.51 -6.91
C GLU A 129 -9.43 -28.09 -7.41
N LYS A 130 -9.50 -29.09 -8.28
CA LYS A 130 -8.33 -29.63 -8.97
C LYS A 130 -7.71 -28.58 -9.88
N ALA A 131 -6.38 -28.60 -10.01
CA ALA A 131 -5.66 -27.71 -10.90
C ALA A 131 -5.99 -27.99 -12.38
N THR A 132 -6.09 -26.91 -13.14
CA THR A 132 -6.25 -26.95 -14.60
C THR A 132 -5.03 -26.34 -15.28
N MET A 133 -4.90 -26.55 -16.60
CA MET A 133 -3.85 -25.90 -17.39
C MET A 133 -3.98 -24.37 -17.38
N PHE A 134 -5.17 -23.82 -17.12
CA PHE A 134 -5.37 -22.39 -16.94
C PHE A 134 -4.68 -21.90 -15.66
N ASP A 135 -4.80 -22.62 -14.55
CA ASP A 135 -4.14 -22.29 -13.27
C ASP A 135 -2.64 -22.42 -13.38
N ILE A 136 -2.16 -23.44 -14.08
CA ILE A 136 -0.74 -23.63 -14.41
C ILE A 136 -0.22 -22.42 -15.20
N ASN A 137 -0.87 -22.06 -16.31
CA ASN A 137 -0.46 -20.92 -17.14
C ASN A 137 -0.50 -19.59 -16.38
N LYS A 138 -1.55 -19.34 -15.60
CA LYS A 138 -1.66 -18.16 -14.72
C LYS A 138 -0.47 -18.09 -13.74
N THR A 139 -0.10 -19.21 -13.14
CA THR A 139 1.02 -19.30 -12.19
C THR A 139 2.37 -19.10 -12.90
N ILE A 140 2.55 -19.61 -14.12
CA ILE A 140 3.75 -19.37 -14.93
C ILE A 140 3.95 -17.86 -15.16
N MET A 141 2.90 -17.13 -15.54
CA MET A 141 3.00 -15.68 -15.77
C MET A 141 3.31 -14.91 -14.48
N ARG A 142 2.75 -15.32 -13.34
CA ARG A 142 3.10 -14.77 -12.02
C ARG A 142 4.55 -15.10 -11.64
N CYS A 143 5.01 -16.30 -11.94
CA CYS A 143 6.41 -16.73 -11.72
C CYS A 143 7.38 -15.86 -12.52
N LEU A 144 7.06 -15.62 -13.81
CA LEU A 144 7.85 -14.74 -14.67
C LEU A 144 7.96 -13.32 -14.11
N VAL A 145 6.85 -12.72 -13.65
CA VAL A 145 6.88 -11.36 -13.07
C VAL A 145 7.72 -11.31 -11.80
N LYS A 146 7.63 -12.32 -10.93
CA LYS A 146 8.51 -12.40 -9.74
C LYS A 146 9.98 -12.59 -10.13
N ASN A 147 10.25 -13.34 -11.19
CA ASN A 147 11.61 -13.47 -11.71
C ASN A 147 12.14 -12.12 -12.23
N ILE A 148 11.31 -11.36 -12.96
CA ILE A 148 11.62 -9.99 -13.40
C ILE A 148 11.91 -9.08 -12.19
N ALA A 149 11.15 -9.20 -11.10
CA ALA A 149 11.37 -8.42 -9.90
C ALA A 149 12.73 -8.69 -9.23
N MET A 150 13.31 -9.88 -9.39
CA MET A 150 14.68 -10.16 -8.93
C MET A 150 15.73 -9.30 -9.63
N PHE A 151 15.42 -8.79 -10.82
CA PHE A 151 16.26 -7.82 -11.54
C PHE A 151 15.97 -6.36 -11.15
N GLY A 152 14.98 -6.12 -10.26
CA GLY A 152 14.64 -4.81 -9.72
C GLY A 152 13.25 -4.29 -10.09
N LEU A 153 12.71 -4.61 -11.29
CA LEU A 153 11.47 -4.02 -11.78
C LEU A 153 10.26 -4.37 -10.90
N GLY A 154 9.69 -3.34 -10.25
CA GLY A 154 8.54 -3.49 -9.37
C GLY A 154 8.82 -4.29 -8.09
N ILE A 155 10.10 -4.39 -7.66
CA ILE A 155 10.49 -5.14 -6.45
C ILE A 155 9.81 -4.59 -5.19
N TYR A 156 9.59 -3.28 -5.11
CA TYR A 156 8.99 -2.59 -3.99
C TYR A 156 7.57 -3.07 -3.67
N ILE A 157 6.76 -3.45 -4.67
CA ILE A 157 5.42 -3.99 -4.43
C ILE A 157 5.44 -5.32 -3.65
N TYR A 158 6.52 -6.11 -3.77
CA TYR A 158 6.70 -7.35 -3.03
C TYR A 158 7.32 -7.12 -1.64
N ALA A 159 7.95 -5.97 -1.42
CA ALA A 159 8.40 -5.52 -0.11
C ALA A 159 7.26 -4.92 0.73
N GLY A 160 6.10 -4.66 0.12
CA GLY A 160 4.96 -4.01 0.77
C GLY A 160 5.08 -2.49 0.79
N GLU A 161 5.93 -1.93 -0.06
CA GLU A 161 6.13 -0.49 -0.24
C GLU A 161 5.21 0.06 -1.33
N ASP A 162 4.73 1.28 -1.17
CA ASP A 162 3.81 1.92 -2.12
C ASP A 162 4.53 2.43 -3.39
N TYR A 163 5.82 2.78 -3.27
CA TYR A 163 6.61 3.41 -4.33
C TYR A 163 8.07 2.92 -4.33
N PRO A 164 8.78 3.06 -5.45
CA PRO A 164 10.21 2.80 -5.51
C PRO A 164 11.02 3.71 -4.56
N GLU A 165 12.15 3.23 -4.06
CA GLU A 165 13.07 4.02 -3.26
C GLU A 165 13.52 5.29 -4.03
N GLY A 166 13.43 6.44 -3.35
CA GLY A 166 13.78 7.74 -3.94
C GLY A 166 12.79 8.26 -4.98
N TYR A 167 11.58 7.67 -5.05
CA TYR A 167 10.53 8.17 -5.95
C TYR A 167 10.08 9.58 -5.56
N GLU A 168 10.09 10.50 -6.52
CA GLU A 168 9.57 11.84 -6.35
C GLU A 168 8.16 11.96 -6.95
N MET A 169 7.15 11.95 -6.10
CA MET A 169 5.76 12.12 -6.52
C MET A 169 5.54 13.54 -7.06
N SER A 170 4.85 13.66 -8.19
CA SER A 170 4.43 14.96 -8.72
C SER A 170 3.24 15.52 -7.92
N GLU A 171 3.07 16.84 -7.93
CA GLU A 171 1.92 17.49 -7.27
C GLU A 171 0.56 17.05 -7.86
N ASP A 172 0.51 16.84 -9.18
CA ASP A 172 -0.70 16.39 -9.86
C ASP A 172 -1.07 14.95 -9.53
N GLU A 173 -0.08 14.09 -9.32
CA GLU A 173 -0.27 12.73 -8.84
C GLU A 173 -0.75 12.72 -7.39
N ALA A 174 -0.11 13.52 -6.52
CA ALA A 174 -0.52 13.67 -5.12
C ALA A 174 -1.98 14.13 -4.99
N LYS A 175 -2.41 15.13 -5.78
CA LYS A 175 -3.80 15.63 -5.79
C LYS A 175 -4.84 14.57 -6.10
N LYS A 176 -4.51 13.59 -6.92
CA LYS A 176 -5.41 12.50 -7.36
C LYS A 176 -5.49 11.35 -6.37
N LYS A 177 -4.59 11.26 -5.40
CA LYS A 177 -4.57 10.18 -4.42
C LYS A 177 -5.87 10.18 -3.62
N ILE A 178 -6.48 9.00 -3.47
CA ILE A 178 -7.76 8.83 -2.78
C ILE A 178 -7.51 8.27 -1.37
N VAL A 179 -8.16 8.85 -0.36
CA VAL A 179 -8.13 8.34 1.02
C VAL A 179 -9.10 7.17 1.15
N THR A 180 -8.61 6.03 1.66
CA THR A 180 -9.38 4.77 1.73
C THR A 180 -10.02 4.50 3.08
N PHE A 181 -9.78 5.36 4.08
CA PHE A 181 -10.24 5.20 5.47
C PHE A 181 -10.66 6.53 6.10
N GLY A 182 -11.24 6.46 7.29
CA GLY A 182 -11.60 7.61 8.11
C GLY A 182 -12.72 8.51 7.54
N LYS A 183 -12.80 9.74 8.06
CA LYS A 183 -13.86 10.73 7.76
C LYS A 183 -13.98 11.06 6.27
N TYR A 184 -12.84 11.10 5.57
CA TYR A 184 -12.76 11.50 4.16
C TYR A 184 -12.58 10.32 3.20
N LYS A 185 -13.00 9.11 3.61
CA LYS A 185 -12.95 7.92 2.75
C LYS A 185 -13.62 8.16 1.40
N GLY A 186 -12.89 7.88 0.32
CA GLY A 186 -13.37 8.02 -1.07
C GLY A 186 -13.13 9.40 -1.69
N LYS A 187 -12.64 10.40 -0.92
CA LYS A 187 -12.25 11.72 -1.46
C LYS A 187 -10.79 11.72 -1.89
N THR A 188 -10.49 12.57 -2.87
CA THR A 188 -9.12 12.87 -3.29
C THR A 188 -8.44 13.83 -2.32
N LEU A 189 -7.10 13.80 -2.25
CA LEU A 189 -6.36 14.76 -1.42
C LEU A 189 -6.57 16.20 -1.87
N LYS A 190 -6.88 16.46 -3.15
CA LYS A 190 -7.26 17.79 -3.63
C LYS A 190 -8.54 18.27 -2.94
N GLU A 191 -9.60 17.46 -2.98
CA GLU A 191 -10.89 17.80 -2.35
C GLU A 191 -10.75 17.99 -0.84
N ILE A 192 -9.94 17.15 -0.20
CA ILE A 192 -9.69 17.25 1.25
C ILE A 192 -8.93 18.53 1.57
N LYS A 193 -7.91 18.88 0.77
CA LYS A 193 -7.14 20.11 0.95
C LYS A 193 -8.02 21.35 0.86
N GLU A 194 -8.96 21.39 -0.10
CA GLU A 194 -9.90 22.51 -0.29
C GLU A 194 -10.93 22.60 0.85
N GLU A 195 -11.31 21.48 1.48
CA GLU A 195 -12.29 21.41 2.56
C GLU A 195 -11.66 21.57 3.95
N ASN A 196 -10.53 20.90 4.18
CA ASN A 196 -9.82 20.88 5.48
C ASN A 196 -8.34 20.49 5.28
N GLU A 197 -7.48 21.46 5.01
CA GLU A 197 -6.04 21.24 4.81
C GLU A 197 -5.37 20.59 6.04
N ASN A 198 -5.86 20.87 7.26
CA ASN A 198 -5.30 20.31 8.49
C ASN A 198 -5.42 18.78 8.56
N TYR A 199 -6.40 18.18 7.86
CA TYR A 199 -6.50 16.74 7.79
C TYR A 199 -5.31 16.09 7.04
N LEU A 200 -4.68 16.80 6.10
CA LEU A 200 -3.48 16.33 5.42
C LEU A 200 -2.29 16.22 6.40
N TYR A 201 -2.15 17.17 7.31
CA TYR A 201 -1.11 17.11 8.35
C TYR A 201 -1.35 15.94 9.30
N TRP A 202 -2.61 15.71 9.71
CA TRP A 202 -2.95 14.55 10.50
C TRP A 202 -2.63 13.22 9.78
N LEU A 203 -2.86 13.15 8.46
CA LEU A 203 -2.50 11.98 7.67
C LEU A 203 -0.99 11.73 7.63
N ILE A 204 -0.17 12.79 7.62
CA ILE A 204 1.31 12.66 7.63
C ILE A 204 1.78 11.98 8.92
N ASP A 205 1.19 12.32 10.07
CA ASP A 205 1.58 11.76 11.37
C ASP A 205 0.84 10.46 11.72
N SER A 206 -0.18 10.09 10.95
CA SER A 206 -1.02 8.93 11.23
C SER A 206 -0.28 7.60 11.04
N GLU A 207 -0.33 6.72 12.04
CA GLU A 207 0.21 5.36 11.95
C GLU A 207 -0.55 4.46 10.97
N ILE A 208 -1.82 4.80 10.67
CA ILE A 208 -2.68 4.01 9.76
C ILE A 208 -2.57 4.44 8.30
N ALA A 209 -1.91 5.58 8.02
CA ALA A 209 -1.68 6.04 6.66
C ALA A 209 -0.46 5.33 6.06
N SER A 210 -0.58 4.86 4.81
CA SER A 210 0.56 4.30 4.09
C SER A 210 1.61 5.37 3.79
N GLU A 211 2.87 4.95 3.61
CA GLU A 211 3.98 5.87 3.29
C GLU A 211 3.71 6.65 2.00
N GLY A 212 3.09 6.02 0.99
CA GLY A 212 2.69 6.70 -0.24
C GLY A 212 1.61 7.77 -0.03
N LEU A 213 0.69 7.56 0.93
CA LEU A 213 -0.29 8.58 1.29
C LEU A 213 0.34 9.73 2.05
N LYS A 214 1.25 9.46 2.99
CA LYS A 214 2.02 10.47 3.71
C LYS A 214 2.88 11.32 2.77
N MET A 215 3.57 10.68 1.82
CA MET A 215 4.35 11.36 0.78
C MET A 215 3.47 12.29 -0.06
N ALA A 216 2.27 11.84 -0.47
CA ALA A 216 1.33 12.64 -1.22
C ALA A 216 0.84 13.87 -0.42
N CYS A 217 0.51 13.68 0.85
CA CYS A 217 0.12 14.78 1.74
C CYS A 217 1.26 15.80 1.90
N SER A 218 2.49 15.33 2.19
CA SER A 218 3.66 16.19 2.34
C SER A 218 4.00 16.98 1.07
N LYS A 219 3.65 16.48 -0.11
CA LYS A 219 3.83 17.20 -1.38
C LYS A 219 2.83 18.35 -1.55
N LEU A 220 1.65 18.24 -0.92
CA LEU A 220 0.54 19.20 -1.09
C LEU A 220 0.53 20.30 -0.03
N VAL A 221 1.10 20.05 1.15
CA VAL A 221 1.15 21.03 2.23
C VAL A 221 2.56 21.62 2.38
N LYS A 222 2.66 22.81 2.95
CA LYS A 222 3.97 23.41 3.24
C LYS A 222 4.62 22.67 4.41
N PRO A 223 5.94 22.45 4.41
CA PRO A 223 6.61 21.93 5.58
C PRO A 223 6.39 22.89 6.76
N ILE A 224 5.73 22.39 7.81
CA ILE A 224 5.54 23.14 9.05
C ILE A 224 6.77 22.88 9.92
N ASN A 225 7.25 23.92 10.63
CA ASN A 225 8.23 23.74 11.70
C ASN A 225 7.64 22.80 12.76
N GLN A 226 8.44 21.85 13.27
CA GLN A 226 8.00 20.87 14.28
C GLN A 226 7.26 21.53 15.46
N LYS A 227 7.64 22.75 15.81
CA LYS A 227 7.05 23.52 16.91
C LYS A 227 5.64 24.03 16.59
N ASP A 228 5.40 24.42 15.34
CA ASP A 228 4.10 24.91 14.88
C ASP A 228 3.14 23.72 14.69
N LEU A 229 3.66 22.51 14.31
CA LEU A 229 2.92 21.27 14.20
C LEU A 229 2.46 20.77 15.57
N ASP A 230 3.34 20.77 16.57
CA ASP A 230 3.02 20.35 17.94
C ASP A 230 1.94 21.24 18.58
N GLU A 231 1.97 22.54 18.29
CA GLU A 231 0.94 23.49 18.76
C GLU A 231 -0.41 23.26 18.04
N GLU A 232 -0.41 22.99 16.74
CA GLU A 232 -1.64 22.79 15.95
C GLU A 232 -2.27 21.42 16.18
N VAL A 233 -1.47 20.35 16.31
CA VAL A 233 -1.93 19.00 16.69
C VAL A 233 -2.51 19.02 18.09
N ASN A 234 -1.87 19.71 19.04
CA ASN A 234 -2.38 19.88 20.38
C ASN A 234 -3.71 20.66 20.37
N ARG A 235 -3.82 21.73 19.60
CA ARG A 235 -5.06 22.50 19.44
C ARG A 235 -6.20 21.65 18.88
N ASN A 236 -5.96 20.88 17.82
CA ASN A 236 -6.98 20.05 17.20
C ASN A 236 -7.44 18.92 18.12
N THR A 237 -6.55 18.33 18.89
CA THR A 237 -6.88 17.32 19.90
C THR A 237 -7.80 17.90 20.97
N VAL A 238 -7.45 19.09 21.51
CA VAL A 238 -8.24 19.78 22.52
C VAL A 238 -9.59 20.26 21.95
N LEU A 239 -9.65 20.68 20.68
CA LEU A 239 -10.90 21.07 20.02
C LEU A 239 -11.86 19.89 19.84
N MET A 240 -11.34 18.70 19.50
CA MET A 240 -12.17 17.49 19.43
C MET A 240 -12.72 17.08 20.79
N GLU A 241 -11.92 17.17 21.85
CA GLU A 241 -12.36 16.91 23.22
C GLU A 241 -13.41 17.94 23.68
N PHE A 242 -13.24 19.20 23.35
CA PHE A 242 -14.20 20.28 23.59
C PHE A 242 -15.56 19.99 22.92
N GLN A 243 -15.59 19.59 21.66
CA GLN A 243 -16.81 19.26 20.92
C GLN A 243 -17.51 18.04 21.52
N ASP A 244 -16.79 16.99 21.89
CA ASP A 244 -17.33 15.80 22.58
C ASP A 244 -17.93 16.15 23.95
N LEU A 245 -17.31 17.05 24.69
CA LEU A 245 -17.79 17.54 25.99
C LEU A 245 -19.03 18.44 25.86
N ILE A 246 -19.13 19.26 24.81
CA ILE A 246 -20.35 20.05 24.52
C ILE A 246 -21.55 19.11 24.36
N ASP A 247 -21.42 18.07 23.53
CA ASP A 247 -22.46 17.11 23.27
C ASP A 247 -22.86 16.36 24.57
N LYS A 248 -21.90 15.89 25.35
CA LYS A 248 -22.11 15.14 26.59
C LYS A 248 -22.72 15.98 27.71
N SER A 249 -22.29 17.23 27.86
CA SER A 249 -22.77 18.13 28.93
C SER A 249 -24.05 18.86 28.58
N ASN A 250 -24.51 18.77 27.33
CA ASN A 250 -25.61 19.55 26.77
C ASN A 250 -25.43 21.05 27.05
N THR A 251 -24.20 21.54 26.83
CA THR A 251 -23.81 22.93 27.02
C THR A 251 -24.18 23.73 25.78
N ASP A 252 -24.79 24.91 25.99
CA ASP A 252 -25.08 25.86 24.93
C ASP A 252 -23.76 26.50 24.47
N ILE A 253 -23.36 26.17 23.26
CA ILE A 253 -22.09 26.65 22.70
C ILE A 253 -22.03 28.16 22.59
N GLN A 254 -23.17 28.82 22.26
CA GLN A 254 -23.20 30.28 22.12
C GLN A 254 -22.83 30.97 23.43
N LYS A 255 -23.32 30.47 24.57
CA LYS A 255 -22.95 31.02 25.88
C LYS A 255 -21.48 30.84 26.22
N MET A 256 -20.85 29.77 25.71
CA MET A 256 -19.44 29.55 25.90
C MET A 256 -18.61 30.52 25.05
N LEU A 257 -19.00 30.74 23.78
CA LEU A 257 -18.38 31.70 22.90
C LEU A 257 -18.52 33.13 23.44
N ASP A 258 -19.70 33.51 23.91
CA ASP A 258 -19.98 34.81 24.54
C ASP A 258 -19.10 35.05 25.78
N TYR A 259 -18.88 33.99 26.59
CA TYR A 259 -18.05 34.05 27.79
C TYR A 259 -16.58 34.39 27.45
N TYR A 260 -16.05 33.76 26.35
CA TYR A 260 -14.68 34.05 25.90
C TYR A 260 -14.60 35.23 24.93
N LYS A 261 -15.73 35.85 24.55
CA LYS A 261 -15.83 37.01 23.66
C LYS A 261 -15.26 36.73 22.26
N VAL A 262 -15.63 35.59 21.70
CA VAL A 262 -15.30 35.18 20.33
C VAL A 262 -16.59 34.84 19.59
N ASP A 263 -16.57 34.99 18.26
CA ASP A 263 -17.74 34.74 17.41
C ASP A 263 -17.84 33.29 16.95
N GLU A 264 -16.68 32.61 16.82
CA GLU A 264 -16.57 31.23 16.33
C GLU A 264 -15.62 30.39 17.17
N GLU A 265 -15.83 29.06 17.18
CA GLU A 265 -14.96 28.08 17.86
C GLU A 265 -13.51 28.13 17.38
N SER A 266 -13.31 28.50 16.11
CA SER A 266 -12.00 28.65 15.48
C SER A 266 -11.14 29.74 16.10
N GLU A 267 -11.75 30.71 16.77
CA GLU A 267 -11.09 31.86 17.39
C GLU A 267 -10.65 31.58 18.84
N LEU A 268 -11.15 30.50 19.46
CA LEU A 268 -10.74 30.11 20.82
C LEU A 268 -9.24 29.72 20.84
N THR A 269 -8.50 30.24 21.78
CA THR A 269 -7.12 29.83 22.04
C THR A 269 -7.07 28.45 22.70
N ILE A 270 -5.93 27.75 22.65
CA ILE A 270 -5.75 26.45 23.32
C ILE A 270 -6.05 26.57 24.83
N GLU A 271 -5.62 27.63 25.46
CA GLU A 271 -5.87 27.90 26.89
C GLU A 271 -7.37 28.04 27.18
N GLN A 272 -8.11 28.74 26.33
CA GLN A 272 -9.57 28.90 26.45
C GLN A 272 -10.30 27.58 26.20
N LEU A 273 -9.85 26.77 25.23
CA LEU A 273 -10.40 25.44 24.98
C LEU A 273 -10.20 24.51 26.19
N LEU A 274 -9.00 24.47 26.76
CA LEU A 274 -8.72 23.67 27.96
C LEU A 274 -9.49 24.14 29.20
N ASP A 275 -9.69 25.44 29.37
CA ASP A 275 -10.51 25.99 30.44
C ASP A 275 -11.99 25.61 30.27
N ALA A 276 -12.51 25.72 29.05
CA ALA A 276 -13.87 25.32 28.72
C ALA A 276 -14.11 23.80 28.93
N CYS A 277 -13.15 22.95 28.56
CA CYS A 277 -13.22 21.51 28.84
C CYS A 277 -13.33 21.24 30.35
N LYS A 278 -12.52 21.89 31.18
CA LYS A 278 -12.58 21.75 32.65
C LYS A 278 -13.93 22.17 33.22
N ILE A 279 -14.50 23.29 32.73
CA ILE A 279 -15.81 23.78 33.16
C ILE A 279 -16.93 22.74 32.83
N MET A 280 -16.87 22.16 31.65
CA MET A 280 -17.86 21.15 31.23
C MET A 280 -17.71 19.83 31.97
N GLU A 281 -16.48 19.36 32.24
CA GLU A 281 -16.20 18.18 33.05
C GLU A 281 -16.72 18.33 34.49
N ALA A 282 -16.48 19.51 35.11
CA ALA A 282 -17.02 19.82 36.43
C ALA A 282 -18.54 19.75 36.45
N LYS A 283 -19.21 20.31 35.43
CA LYS A 283 -20.68 20.26 35.28
C LYS A 283 -21.21 18.83 35.10
N LEU A 284 -20.45 17.94 34.46
CA LEU A 284 -20.83 16.53 34.31
C LEU A 284 -20.66 15.74 35.61
N ASN A 285 -19.63 16.08 36.40
CA ASN A 285 -19.38 15.44 37.70
C ASN A 285 -20.39 15.89 38.77
N ASP A 286 -20.86 17.13 38.76
CA ASP A 286 -21.90 17.65 39.68
C ASP A 286 -23.28 17.05 39.40
N LYS A 287 -23.51 16.44 38.25
CA LYS A 287 -24.76 15.75 37.89
C LYS A 287 -24.79 14.26 38.25
N ARG A 288 -23.71 13.70 38.74
CA ARG A 288 -23.62 12.33 39.28
C ARG A 288 -23.76 12.32 40.79
#